data_f0281a54334b1d30bececba21763e722
#
_entry.id   f0281a54334b1d30bececba21763e722
#
_cell.length_a   1.000
_cell.length_b   1.000
_cell.length_c   1.000
_cell.angle_alpha   90.00
_cell.angle_beta   90.00
_cell.angle_gamma   90.00
#
_symmetry.space_group_name_H-M   'P 1'
#
loop_
_entity.id
_entity.type
_entity.pdbx_description
1 polymer ?
#
loop_
_entity_poly.entity_id
_entity_poly.type
_entity_poly.pdbx_seq_one_letter_code
_entity_poly.pdbx_strand_id
1 'polypeptide(L)'
;QFYFGPNHFKTLLNSNDLSLSQKDLELEDLVYLGWPIIRWVNRWFTINLFDWLSGWGLSMGVVLLLMTIIVKVLVYPATYKSYMSSAKMRVLKPYINEINAKYPKKEDALKKQQETMALYSKYGVSPMGGCLPMLIQMPVFMALFFFVPNAIELRQQSFLWAPDLSTYDDIINWGTNIPLLGNHLSLFCLLFSITNILNTMYTMKQQDMGQQQMPGMKLMMYIMPVMFIFIFNGYSSGLNYYYFISGLIGILTMVILRKTTDEKKLLAMLEARKEKKSQKLSLIHISE
;
A
#
# COMPACT_ATOMS: atom_id res chain seq x y z
N GLN A 1 -2.05 -41.70 7.89
CA GLN A 1 -2.31 -41.31 6.53
C GLN A 1 -1.14 -40.47 5.98
N PHE A 2 -0.76 -40.67 4.73
CA PHE A 2 0.26 -39.90 4.05
C PHE A 2 -0.40 -39.19 2.87
N TYR A 3 -0.15 -37.88 2.72
CA TYR A 3 -0.56 -37.11 1.57
C TYR A 3 0.63 -36.97 0.61
N PHE A 4 0.43 -37.36 -0.63
CA PHE A 4 1.36 -37.11 -1.74
C PHE A 4 0.61 -36.32 -2.82
N GLY A 5 0.95 -35.07 -3.00
CA GLY A 5 0.30 -34.21 -3.97
C GLY A 5 0.85 -32.79 -3.96
N PRO A 6 0.32 -31.92 -4.83
CA PRO A 6 0.72 -30.53 -4.88
C PRO A 6 0.32 -29.79 -3.59
N ASN A 7 1.16 -28.92 -3.12
CA ASN A 7 0.85 -28.02 -1.98
C ASN A 7 -0.10 -26.88 -2.46
N HIS A 8 -1.25 -27.26 -3.00
CA HIS A 8 -2.27 -26.38 -3.54
C HIS A 8 -3.44 -26.29 -2.56
N PHE A 9 -3.81 -25.06 -2.18
CA PHE A 9 -4.76 -24.80 -1.09
C PHE A 9 -6.10 -25.54 -1.27
N LYS A 10 -6.73 -25.43 -2.43
CA LYS A 10 -8.04 -26.09 -2.70
C LYS A 10 -7.92 -27.61 -2.72
N THR A 11 -6.83 -28.15 -3.25
CA THR A 11 -6.60 -29.59 -3.25
C THR A 11 -6.45 -30.13 -1.84
N LEU A 12 -5.71 -29.41 -0.99
CA LEU A 12 -5.55 -29.76 0.43
C LEU A 12 -6.87 -29.65 1.19
N LEU A 13 -7.63 -28.58 0.97
CA LEU A 13 -8.95 -28.40 1.56
C LEU A 13 -9.91 -29.55 1.20
N ASN A 14 -9.99 -29.90 -0.08
CA ASN A 14 -10.84 -31.01 -0.54
C ASN A 14 -10.33 -32.38 -0.03
N SER A 15 -9.04 -32.51 0.22
CA SER A 15 -8.46 -33.75 0.74
C SER A 15 -8.84 -34.02 2.21
N ASN A 16 -9.26 -33.02 2.97
CA ASN A 16 -9.79 -33.21 4.33
C ASN A 16 -11.07 -34.07 4.31
N ASP A 17 -11.93 -33.89 3.30
CA ASP A 17 -13.17 -34.65 3.15
C ASP A 17 -12.94 -36.15 2.88
N LEU A 18 -11.75 -36.52 2.38
CA LEU A 18 -11.33 -37.88 2.12
C LEU A 18 -10.73 -38.58 3.35
N SER A 19 -10.70 -37.91 4.49
CA SER A 19 -10.14 -38.46 5.72
C SER A 19 -10.97 -39.62 6.25
N LEU A 20 -10.36 -40.80 6.37
CA LEU A 20 -10.98 -42.00 6.94
C LEU A 20 -11.40 -41.84 8.41
N SER A 21 -10.81 -40.88 9.11
CA SER A 21 -11.09 -40.62 10.54
C SER A 21 -12.26 -39.64 10.75
N GLN A 22 -12.86 -39.09 9.69
CA GLN A 22 -13.89 -38.03 9.76
C GLN A 22 -13.46 -36.81 10.58
N LYS A 23 -12.16 -36.69 10.88
CA LYS A 23 -11.58 -35.50 11.52
C LYS A 23 -11.07 -34.57 10.43
N ASP A 24 -11.37 -33.29 10.59
CA ASP A 24 -10.71 -32.26 9.83
C ASP A 24 -9.20 -32.28 10.16
N LEU A 25 -8.38 -32.52 9.16
CA LEU A 25 -6.94 -32.62 9.31
C LEU A 25 -6.26 -31.26 9.11
N GLU A 26 -7.05 -30.21 8.77
CA GLU A 26 -6.58 -28.84 8.52
C GLU A 26 -5.37 -28.81 7.55
N LEU A 27 -5.40 -29.67 6.51
CA LEU A 27 -4.29 -29.83 5.57
C LEU A 27 -4.02 -28.53 4.79
N GLU A 28 -5.04 -27.70 4.59
CA GLU A 28 -4.91 -26.38 3.97
C GLU A 28 -4.01 -25.44 4.76
N ASP A 29 -3.82 -25.64 6.07
CA ASP A 29 -2.91 -24.84 6.92
C ASP A 29 -1.43 -25.11 6.64
N LEU A 30 -1.10 -26.15 5.84
CA LEU A 30 0.23 -26.34 5.26
C LEU A 30 0.60 -25.21 4.28
N VAL A 31 -0.37 -24.54 3.67
CA VAL A 31 -0.17 -23.34 2.87
C VAL A 31 -0.24 -22.13 3.81
N TYR A 32 0.90 -21.57 4.17
CA TYR A 32 0.94 -20.42 5.07
C TYR A 32 0.41 -19.17 4.40
N LEU A 33 -0.79 -18.76 4.76
CA LEU A 33 -1.49 -17.58 4.19
C LEU A 33 -1.42 -16.33 5.08
N GLY A 34 -0.56 -16.34 6.10
CA GLY A 34 -0.38 -15.21 7.02
C GLY A 34 -1.21 -15.29 8.30
N TRP A 35 -1.26 -14.21 9.04
CA TRP A 35 -2.00 -14.08 10.30
C TRP A 35 -3.52 -14.22 10.09
N PRO A 36 -4.32 -14.45 11.14
CA PRO A 36 -5.74 -14.78 10.99
C PRO A 36 -6.54 -13.83 10.09
N ILE A 37 -6.35 -12.52 10.22
CA ILE A 37 -7.01 -11.50 9.39
C ILE A 37 -6.56 -11.61 7.94
N ILE A 38 -5.25 -11.75 7.71
CA ILE A 38 -4.66 -11.86 6.37
C ILE A 38 -5.05 -13.20 5.72
N ARG A 39 -5.02 -14.29 6.50
CA ARG A 39 -5.48 -15.62 6.08
C ARG A 39 -6.93 -15.56 5.61
N TRP A 40 -7.80 -14.87 6.34
CA TRP A 40 -9.20 -14.68 5.95
C TRP A 40 -9.32 -13.96 4.59
N VAL A 41 -8.59 -12.87 4.39
CA VAL A 41 -8.55 -12.14 3.11
C VAL A 41 -8.04 -13.04 1.98
N ASN A 42 -6.96 -13.78 2.21
CA ASN A 42 -6.39 -14.68 1.22
C ASN A 42 -7.35 -15.82 0.87
N ARG A 43 -7.96 -16.47 1.86
CA ARG A 43 -8.87 -17.61 1.66
C ARG A 43 -10.14 -17.21 0.89
N TRP A 44 -10.74 -16.07 1.23
CA TRP A 44 -12.02 -15.67 0.66
C TRP A 44 -11.90 -14.82 -0.61
N PHE A 45 -10.84 -14.04 -0.74
CA PHE A 45 -10.70 -13.10 -1.85
C PHE A 45 -9.53 -13.47 -2.77
N THR A 46 -8.30 -13.51 -2.27
CA THR A 46 -7.08 -13.58 -3.09
C THR A 46 -7.02 -14.89 -3.89
N ILE A 47 -7.22 -16.04 -3.24
CA ILE A 47 -7.17 -17.38 -3.89
C ILE A 47 -8.30 -17.50 -4.91
N ASN A 48 -9.52 -17.13 -4.56
CA ASN A 48 -10.65 -17.26 -5.48
C ASN A 48 -10.51 -16.35 -6.71
N LEU A 49 -10.01 -15.13 -6.53
CA LEU A 49 -9.73 -14.22 -7.64
C LEU A 49 -8.61 -14.76 -8.53
N PHE A 50 -7.54 -15.26 -7.93
CA PHE A 50 -6.42 -15.83 -8.65
C PHE A 50 -6.83 -17.05 -9.46
N ASP A 51 -7.54 -18.01 -8.87
CA ASP A 51 -8.03 -19.21 -9.54
C ASP A 51 -9.01 -18.88 -10.67
N TRP A 52 -9.91 -17.92 -10.44
CA TRP A 52 -10.84 -17.48 -11.48
C TRP A 52 -10.11 -16.93 -12.70
N LEU A 53 -9.10 -16.09 -12.50
CA LEU A 53 -8.28 -15.53 -13.58
C LEU A 53 -7.40 -16.58 -14.24
N SER A 54 -6.82 -17.51 -13.48
CA SER A 54 -5.99 -18.61 -13.99
C SER A 54 -6.79 -19.56 -14.88
N GLY A 55 -8.08 -19.75 -14.60
CA GLY A 55 -9.00 -20.55 -15.41
C GLY A 55 -9.23 -20.01 -16.82
N TRP A 56 -8.81 -18.77 -17.12
CA TRP A 56 -8.92 -18.19 -18.47
C TRP A 56 -7.81 -18.65 -19.43
N GLY A 57 -6.85 -19.45 -18.97
CA GLY A 57 -5.75 -19.94 -19.80
C GLY A 57 -4.72 -18.88 -20.18
N LEU A 58 -4.69 -17.76 -19.45
CA LEU A 58 -3.73 -16.68 -19.65
C LEU A 58 -2.37 -17.01 -19.02
N SER A 59 -1.28 -16.40 -19.51
CA SER A 59 0.01 -16.53 -18.85
C SER A 59 -0.05 -15.97 -17.43
N MET A 60 0.65 -16.59 -16.48
CA MET A 60 0.59 -16.20 -15.05
C MET A 60 1.02 -14.75 -14.80
N GLY A 61 1.91 -14.18 -15.60
CA GLY A 61 2.24 -12.77 -15.52
C GLY A 61 1.07 -11.86 -15.89
N VAL A 62 0.24 -12.26 -16.87
CA VAL A 62 -1.00 -11.52 -17.21
C VAL A 62 -2.06 -11.70 -16.11
N VAL A 63 -2.16 -12.89 -15.52
CA VAL A 63 -3.04 -13.15 -14.37
C VAL A 63 -2.69 -12.21 -13.21
N LEU A 64 -1.41 -12.08 -12.85
CA LEU A 64 -0.95 -11.15 -11.81
C LEU A 64 -1.22 -9.68 -12.18
N LEU A 65 -1.09 -9.30 -13.46
CA LEU A 65 -1.43 -7.97 -13.94
C LEU A 65 -2.92 -7.66 -13.73
N LEU A 66 -3.79 -8.54 -14.21
CA LEU A 66 -5.24 -8.38 -14.09
C LEU A 66 -5.67 -8.36 -12.62
N MET A 67 -5.11 -9.25 -11.81
CA MET A 67 -5.33 -9.27 -10.37
C MET A 67 -4.94 -7.93 -9.73
N THR A 68 -3.78 -7.36 -10.13
CA THR A 68 -3.35 -6.05 -9.65
C THR A 68 -4.36 -4.96 -9.99
N ILE A 69 -4.84 -4.94 -11.24
CA ILE A 69 -5.82 -3.95 -11.70
C ILE A 69 -7.13 -4.09 -10.92
N ILE A 70 -7.66 -5.30 -10.77
CA ILE A 70 -8.91 -5.55 -10.03
C ILE A 70 -8.78 -5.09 -8.58
N VAL A 71 -7.71 -5.47 -7.89
CA VAL A 71 -7.45 -5.02 -6.51
C VAL A 71 -7.38 -3.50 -6.42
N LYS A 72 -6.69 -2.83 -7.37
CA LYS A 72 -6.60 -1.36 -7.39
C LYS A 72 -7.95 -0.70 -7.63
N VAL A 73 -8.79 -1.25 -8.49
CA VAL A 73 -10.15 -0.75 -8.73
C VAL A 73 -11.01 -0.89 -7.48
N LEU A 74 -10.94 -2.03 -6.79
CA LEU A 74 -11.69 -2.25 -5.54
C LEU A 74 -11.26 -1.32 -4.40
N VAL A 75 -9.96 -1.02 -4.31
CA VAL A 75 -9.41 -0.11 -3.28
C VAL A 75 -9.54 1.36 -3.69
N TYR A 76 -9.86 1.66 -4.96
CA TYR A 76 -9.92 3.03 -5.50
C TYR A 76 -10.81 3.98 -4.69
N PRO A 77 -12.05 3.61 -4.26
CA PRO A 77 -12.90 4.54 -3.49
C PRO A 77 -12.25 4.99 -2.18
N ALA A 78 -11.53 4.09 -1.52
CA ALA A 78 -10.80 4.38 -0.30
C ALA A 78 -9.56 5.25 -0.57
N THR A 79 -8.83 4.96 -1.65
CA THR A 79 -7.69 5.75 -2.13
C THR A 79 -8.12 7.16 -2.50
N TYR A 80 -9.26 7.33 -3.18
CA TYR A 80 -9.83 8.63 -3.53
C TYR A 80 -10.16 9.47 -2.28
N LYS A 81 -10.85 8.87 -1.29
CA LYS A 81 -11.18 9.55 -0.02
C LYS A 81 -9.92 10.00 0.71
N SER A 82 -8.90 9.17 0.73
CA SER A 82 -7.61 9.47 1.34
C SER A 82 -6.86 10.58 0.61
N TYR A 83 -6.81 10.52 -0.73
CA TYR A 83 -6.27 11.58 -1.55
C TYR A 83 -6.97 12.92 -1.29
N MET A 84 -8.32 12.93 -1.26
CA MET A 84 -9.09 14.14 -0.97
C MET A 84 -8.82 14.72 0.40
N SER A 85 -8.59 13.88 1.42
CA SER A 85 -8.18 14.34 2.74
C SER A 85 -6.81 15.03 2.70
N SER A 86 -5.83 14.43 2.02
CA SER A 86 -4.51 15.04 1.81
C SER A 86 -4.59 16.33 0.97
N ALA A 87 -5.44 16.38 -0.05
CA ALA A 87 -5.65 17.58 -0.85
C ALA A 87 -6.25 18.74 -0.02
N LYS A 88 -7.21 18.44 0.88
CA LYS A 88 -7.75 19.44 1.82
C LYS A 88 -6.70 20.01 2.75
N MET A 89 -5.79 19.18 3.26
CA MET A 89 -4.67 19.68 4.06
C MET A 89 -3.75 20.57 3.23
N ARG A 90 -3.48 20.19 1.98
CA ARG A 90 -2.60 20.94 1.09
C ARG A 90 -3.11 22.36 0.78
N VAL A 91 -4.40 22.53 0.54
CA VAL A 91 -4.95 23.87 0.26
C VAL A 91 -4.95 24.79 1.47
N LEU A 92 -4.78 24.24 2.70
CA LEU A 92 -4.61 25.02 3.92
C LEU A 92 -3.14 25.41 4.21
N LYS A 93 -2.20 25.07 3.31
CA LYS A 93 -0.78 25.41 3.45
C LYS A 93 -0.48 26.89 3.72
N PRO A 94 -1.12 27.86 3.07
CA PRO A 94 -0.91 29.28 3.36
C PRO A 94 -1.12 29.60 4.85
N TYR A 95 -2.22 29.14 5.43
CA TYR A 95 -2.55 29.35 6.86
C TYR A 95 -1.57 28.63 7.81
N ILE A 96 -1.07 27.47 7.41
CA ILE A 96 -0.05 26.74 8.18
C ILE A 96 1.28 27.49 8.14
N ASN A 97 1.62 28.12 7.01
CA ASN A 97 2.83 28.92 6.88
C ASN A 97 2.78 30.16 7.79
N GLU A 98 1.61 30.77 7.99
CA GLU A 98 1.41 31.85 8.96
C GLU A 98 1.66 31.38 10.39
N ILE A 99 1.14 30.21 10.77
CA ILE A 99 1.42 29.59 12.08
C ILE A 99 2.93 29.31 12.23
N ASN A 100 3.57 28.82 11.17
CA ASN A 100 5.01 28.54 11.17
C ASN A 100 5.84 29.81 11.39
N ALA A 101 5.44 30.93 10.77
CA ALA A 101 6.09 32.22 10.93
C ALA A 101 5.90 32.81 12.34
N LYS A 102 4.74 32.56 12.95
CA LYS A 102 4.42 32.99 14.33
C LYS A 102 5.27 32.26 15.38
N TYR A 103 5.63 31.00 15.11
CA TYR A 103 6.39 30.16 16.05
C TYR A 103 7.69 29.63 15.41
N PRO A 104 8.73 30.49 15.26
CA PRO A 104 9.98 30.09 14.62
C PRO A 104 10.90 29.25 15.51
N LYS A 105 10.73 29.33 16.83
CA LYS A 105 11.60 28.64 17.79
C LYS A 105 11.21 27.18 18.00
N LYS A 106 12.20 26.31 18.20
CA LYS A 106 11.98 24.87 18.49
C LYS A 106 11.23 24.64 19.80
N GLU A 107 11.39 25.56 20.79
CA GLU A 107 10.73 25.52 22.10
C GLU A 107 9.19 25.65 21.97
N ASP A 108 8.70 26.34 20.95
CA ASP A 108 7.27 26.54 20.71
C ASP A 108 6.62 25.41 19.87
N ALA A 109 7.32 24.32 19.68
CA ALA A 109 6.86 23.20 18.84
C ALA A 109 5.48 22.67 19.26
N LEU A 110 5.21 22.57 20.56
CA LEU A 110 3.91 22.14 21.10
C LEU A 110 2.80 23.14 20.78
N LYS A 111 3.05 24.44 20.96
CA LYS A 111 2.06 25.50 20.66
C LYS A 111 1.74 25.52 19.16
N LYS A 112 2.76 25.42 18.31
CA LYS A 112 2.63 25.32 16.87
C LYS A 112 1.79 24.11 16.46
N GLN A 113 2.02 22.95 17.08
CA GLN A 113 1.25 21.73 16.81
C GLN A 113 -0.21 21.91 17.26
N GLN A 114 -0.46 22.50 18.42
CA GLN A 114 -1.81 22.77 18.92
C GLN A 114 -2.57 23.72 18.00
N GLU A 115 -1.96 24.84 17.57
CA GLU A 115 -2.59 25.79 16.64
C GLU A 115 -2.85 25.16 15.28
N THR A 116 -1.95 24.31 14.77
CA THR A 116 -2.15 23.57 13.52
C THR A 116 -3.31 22.59 13.63
N MET A 117 -3.44 21.86 14.75
CA MET A 117 -4.56 20.96 15.00
C MET A 117 -5.88 21.73 15.17
N ALA A 118 -5.85 22.88 15.86
CA ALA A 118 -7.01 23.77 15.97
C ALA A 118 -7.44 24.29 14.58
N LEU A 119 -6.50 24.67 13.72
CA LEU A 119 -6.77 25.06 12.34
C LEU A 119 -7.49 23.94 11.57
N TYR A 120 -6.96 22.72 11.60
CA TYR A 120 -7.59 21.57 10.93
C TYR A 120 -9.01 21.31 11.47
N SER A 121 -9.19 21.34 12.77
CA SER A 121 -10.50 21.19 13.42
C SER A 121 -11.49 22.29 13.01
N LYS A 122 -11.02 23.55 12.87
CA LYS A 122 -11.82 24.69 12.43
C LYS A 122 -12.38 24.50 11.00
N TYR A 123 -11.55 23.96 10.10
CA TYR A 123 -11.95 23.66 8.73
C TYR A 123 -12.58 22.25 8.54
N GLY A 124 -12.69 21.47 9.63
CA GLY A 124 -13.23 20.11 9.60
C GLY A 124 -12.40 19.14 8.75
N VAL A 125 -11.08 19.29 8.79
CA VAL A 125 -10.12 18.43 8.10
C VAL A 125 -9.45 17.53 9.13
N SER A 126 -9.36 16.22 8.84
CA SER A 126 -8.66 15.28 9.71
C SER A 126 -7.21 15.10 9.27
N PRO A 127 -6.23 15.30 10.15
CA PRO A 127 -4.82 15.07 9.85
C PRO A 127 -4.51 13.58 9.61
N MET A 128 -5.34 12.67 10.15
CA MET A 128 -5.18 11.23 9.93
C MET A 128 -5.46 10.79 8.48
N GLY A 129 -6.11 11.64 7.68
CA GLY A 129 -6.34 11.34 6.26
C GLY A 129 -5.07 11.15 5.44
N GLY A 130 -3.95 11.74 5.86
CA GLY A 130 -2.65 11.58 5.20
C GLY A 130 -2.02 10.19 5.34
N CYS A 131 -2.26 9.46 6.45
CA CYS A 131 -1.73 8.11 6.67
C CYS A 131 -2.72 6.99 6.25
N LEU A 132 -3.96 7.34 5.92
CA LEU A 132 -4.99 6.39 5.52
C LEU A 132 -4.60 5.51 4.31
N PRO A 133 -3.88 6.01 3.26
CA PRO A 133 -3.40 5.16 2.17
C PRO A 133 -2.54 4.01 2.66
N MET A 134 -1.66 4.27 3.61
CA MET A 134 -0.77 3.25 4.17
C MET A 134 -1.56 2.18 4.94
N LEU A 135 -2.54 2.59 5.73
CA LEU A 135 -3.38 1.66 6.49
C LEU A 135 -4.22 0.75 5.59
N ILE A 136 -4.71 1.27 4.45
CA ILE A 136 -5.49 0.50 3.48
C ILE A 136 -4.57 -0.42 2.66
N GLN A 137 -3.38 0.05 2.33
CA GLN A 137 -2.42 -0.70 1.52
C GLN A 137 -1.80 -1.87 2.28
N MET A 138 -1.61 -1.77 3.62
CA MET A 138 -0.94 -2.79 4.43
C MET A 138 -1.60 -4.17 4.38
N PRO A 139 -2.93 -4.33 4.57
CA PRO A 139 -3.58 -5.64 4.46
C PRO A 139 -3.42 -6.27 3.07
N VAL A 140 -3.54 -5.46 2.01
CA VAL A 140 -3.37 -5.90 0.62
C VAL A 140 -1.93 -6.34 0.36
N PHE A 141 -0.96 -5.55 0.84
CA PHE A 141 0.46 -5.86 0.72
C PHE A 141 0.79 -7.18 1.40
N MET A 142 0.34 -7.35 2.65
CA MET A 142 0.60 -8.57 3.43
C MET A 142 -0.13 -9.79 2.86
N ALA A 143 -1.36 -9.63 2.35
CA ALA A 143 -2.08 -10.73 1.74
C ALA A 143 -1.30 -11.35 0.58
N LEU A 144 -0.79 -10.52 -0.31
CA LEU A 144 -0.03 -10.98 -1.47
C LEU A 144 1.42 -11.39 -1.14
N PHE A 145 2.01 -10.77 -0.13
CA PHE A 145 3.30 -11.19 0.41
C PHE A 145 3.30 -12.64 0.87
N PHE A 146 2.21 -13.08 1.50
CA PHE A 146 2.07 -14.47 1.91
C PHE A 146 1.51 -15.38 0.82
N PHE A 147 0.67 -14.87 -0.08
CA PHE A 147 0.04 -15.68 -1.12
C PHE A 147 1.00 -16.01 -2.27
N VAL A 148 1.61 -15.00 -2.88
CA VAL A 148 2.34 -15.17 -4.15
C VAL A 148 3.52 -16.16 -4.05
N PRO A 149 4.37 -16.13 -3.01
CA PRO A 149 5.45 -17.12 -2.89
C PRO A 149 4.97 -18.55 -2.64
N ASN A 150 3.74 -18.71 -2.13
CA ASN A 150 3.13 -20.01 -1.82
C ASN A 150 2.23 -20.53 -2.94
N ALA A 151 1.96 -19.75 -3.98
CA ALA A 151 1.17 -20.15 -5.14
C ALA A 151 1.97 -21.12 -6.02
N ILE A 152 1.61 -22.39 -5.97
CA ILE A 152 2.30 -23.45 -6.75
C ILE A 152 2.15 -23.25 -8.26
N GLU A 153 1.08 -22.61 -8.70
CA GLU A 153 0.75 -22.33 -10.09
C GLU A 153 1.74 -21.38 -10.76
N LEU A 154 2.50 -20.61 -9.97
CA LEU A 154 3.53 -19.71 -10.47
C LEU A 154 4.86 -20.41 -10.76
N ARG A 155 5.02 -21.67 -10.29
CA ARG A 155 6.25 -22.44 -10.51
C ARG A 155 6.43 -22.78 -11.97
N GLN A 156 7.67 -22.59 -12.46
CA GLN A 156 8.08 -22.83 -13.84
C GLN A 156 7.25 -22.02 -14.86
N GLN A 157 6.60 -20.96 -14.43
CA GLN A 157 5.90 -20.03 -15.31
C GLN A 157 6.83 -18.85 -15.63
N SER A 158 7.24 -18.77 -16.89
CA SER A 158 8.07 -17.67 -17.37
C SER A 158 7.24 -16.44 -17.72
N PHE A 159 7.79 -15.25 -17.47
CA PHE A 159 7.16 -13.99 -17.88
C PHE A 159 8.21 -12.91 -18.10
N LEU A 160 8.16 -12.26 -19.27
CA LEU A 160 9.16 -11.28 -19.72
C LEU A 160 10.57 -11.90 -19.68
N TRP A 161 11.44 -11.39 -18.82
CA TRP A 161 12.82 -11.88 -18.63
C TRP A 161 12.96 -12.88 -17.48
N ALA A 162 11.93 -13.03 -16.63
CA ALA A 162 11.97 -13.99 -15.53
C ALA A 162 11.66 -15.40 -16.04
N PRO A 163 12.57 -16.37 -15.86
CA PRO A 163 12.33 -17.75 -16.29
C PRO A 163 11.30 -18.46 -15.41
N ASP A 164 11.14 -18.04 -14.17
CA ASP A 164 10.22 -18.61 -13.19
C ASP A 164 9.70 -17.52 -12.25
N LEU A 165 8.37 -17.33 -12.20
CA LEU A 165 7.73 -16.34 -11.35
C LEU A 165 7.74 -16.71 -9.86
N SER A 166 8.01 -17.98 -9.52
CA SER A 166 8.09 -18.42 -8.12
C SER A 166 9.44 -18.14 -7.45
N THR A 167 10.49 -17.92 -8.26
CA THR A 167 11.85 -17.61 -7.81
C THR A 167 12.25 -16.17 -8.18
N TYR A 168 13.41 -15.73 -7.74
CA TYR A 168 13.95 -14.42 -8.14
C TYR A 168 14.46 -14.45 -9.60
N ASP A 169 14.43 -13.29 -10.24
CA ASP A 169 15.05 -13.06 -11.55
C ASP A 169 16.47 -12.52 -11.37
N ASP A 170 17.48 -13.26 -11.82
CA ASP A 170 18.91 -12.90 -11.72
C ASP A 170 19.45 -12.34 -13.04
N ILE A 171 19.12 -11.10 -13.36
CA ILE A 171 19.67 -10.48 -14.57
C ILE A 171 21.17 -10.18 -14.44
N ILE A 172 21.61 -9.80 -13.26
CA ILE A 172 23.02 -9.56 -12.96
C ILE A 172 23.45 -10.51 -11.85
N ASN A 173 24.39 -11.38 -12.16
CA ASN A 173 25.01 -12.27 -11.19
C ASN A 173 26.52 -11.99 -11.14
N TRP A 174 27.01 -11.55 -9.98
CA TRP A 174 28.44 -11.21 -9.79
C TRP A 174 29.28 -12.32 -9.13
N GLY A 175 28.66 -13.49 -8.87
CA GLY A 175 29.35 -14.69 -8.40
C GLY A 175 29.90 -14.64 -6.97
N THR A 176 29.94 -13.48 -6.32
CA THR A 176 30.39 -13.29 -4.94
C THR A 176 29.23 -12.90 -4.07
N ASN A 177 29.16 -13.41 -2.83
CA ASN A 177 28.06 -13.10 -1.92
C ASN A 177 28.33 -11.77 -1.21
N ILE A 178 27.57 -10.72 -1.57
CA ILE A 178 27.61 -9.41 -0.91
C ILE A 178 26.68 -9.47 0.31
N PRO A 179 27.14 -9.09 1.52
CA PRO A 179 26.29 -9.07 2.69
C PRO A 179 24.99 -8.28 2.44
N LEU A 180 23.84 -8.84 2.81
CA LEU A 180 22.48 -8.33 2.63
C LEU A 180 21.92 -8.32 1.20
N LEU A 181 22.76 -8.28 0.15
CA LEU A 181 22.31 -8.24 -1.25
C LEU A 181 22.36 -9.62 -1.94
N GLY A 182 23.22 -10.53 -1.43
CA GLY A 182 23.45 -11.83 -2.06
C GLY A 182 24.41 -11.77 -3.23
N ASN A 183 24.31 -12.70 -4.16
CA ASN A 183 25.17 -12.84 -5.33
C ASN A 183 24.54 -12.35 -6.64
N HIS A 184 23.32 -11.82 -6.59
CA HIS A 184 22.53 -11.42 -7.76
C HIS A 184 21.77 -10.12 -7.51
N LEU A 185 21.26 -9.53 -8.59
CA LEU A 185 20.31 -8.43 -8.57
C LEU A 185 19.08 -8.80 -9.40
N SER A 186 17.92 -8.79 -8.76
CA SER A 186 16.63 -8.97 -9.41
C SER A 186 16.19 -7.66 -10.07
N LEU A 187 15.87 -7.69 -11.37
CA LEU A 187 15.38 -6.49 -12.08
C LEU A 187 13.99 -6.10 -11.62
N PHE A 188 13.09 -7.06 -11.37
CA PHE A 188 11.76 -6.74 -10.83
C PHE A 188 11.87 -6.09 -9.45
N CYS A 189 12.79 -6.55 -8.60
CA CYS A 189 13.05 -5.92 -7.30
C CYS A 189 13.58 -4.48 -7.46
N LEU A 190 14.49 -4.25 -8.40
CA LEU A 190 15.02 -2.92 -8.70
C LEU A 190 13.91 -1.98 -9.19
N LEU A 191 13.09 -2.42 -10.16
CA LEU A 191 11.98 -1.66 -10.70
C LEU A 191 10.93 -1.34 -9.62
N PHE A 192 10.59 -2.32 -8.77
CA PHE A 192 9.72 -2.10 -7.62
C PHE A 192 10.29 -1.04 -6.67
N SER A 193 11.58 -1.14 -6.34
CA SER A 193 12.22 -0.22 -5.41
C SER A 193 12.29 1.21 -5.97
N ILE A 194 12.65 1.37 -7.24
CA ILE A 194 12.63 2.68 -7.94
C ILE A 194 11.21 3.27 -7.90
N THR A 195 10.21 2.46 -8.25
CA THR A 195 8.81 2.89 -8.26
C THR A 195 8.35 3.30 -6.85
N ASN A 196 8.79 2.57 -5.83
CA ASN A 196 8.47 2.88 -4.43
C ASN A 196 9.15 4.17 -3.95
N ILE A 197 10.41 4.41 -4.35
CA ILE A 197 11.12 5.67 -4.08
C ILE A 197 10.37 6.84 -4.74
N LEU A 198 10.00 6.71 -6.02
CA LEU A 198 9.26 7.75 -6.75
C LEU A 198 7.90 8.03 -6.09
N ASN A 199 7.17 6.99 -5.69
CA ASN A 199 5.90 7.11 -5.00
C ASN A 199 6.06 7.82 -3.64
N THR A 200 7.09 7.46 -2.88
CA THR A 200 7.43 8.11 -1.61
C THR A 200 7.76 9.58 -1.80
N MET A 201 8.61 9.91 -2.78
CA MET A 201 8.97 11.31 -3.10
C MET A 201 7.72 12.12 -3.50
N TYR A 202 6.85 11.53 -4.31
CA TYR A 202 5.62 12.20 -4.74
C TYR A 202 4.66 12.43 -3.57
N THR A 203 4.49 11.43 -2.70
CA THR A 203 3.65 11.51 -1.50
C THR A 203 4.20 12.53 -0.50
N MET A 204 5.51 12.57 -0.30
CA MET A 204 6.15 13.54 0.59
C MET A 204 5.96 14.97 0.12
N LYS A 205 6.09 15.24 -1.20
CA LYS A 205 5.79 16.57 -1.77
C LYS A 205 4.32 16.98 -1.56
N GLN A 206 3.42 16.02 -1.41
CA GLN A 206 2.02 16.30 -1.09
C GLN A 206 1.78 16.50 0.40
N GLN A 207 2.55 15.84 1.24
CA GLN A 207 2.44 15.90 2.70
C GLN A 207 3.36 16.94 3.37
N ASP A 208 4.17 17.70 2.59
CA ASP A 208 5.10 18.74 3.08
C ASP A 208 4.36 19.94 3.66
N MET A 209 3.48 19.66 4.62
CA MET A 209 2.38 20.50 5.04
C MET A 209 2.40 20.76 6.54
N GLY A 210 3.48 21.38 7.01
CA GLY A 210 3.45 21.97 8.33
C GLY A 210 3.52 21.00 9.50
N GLN A 211 3.52 19.69 9.26
CA GLN A 211 3.96 18.78 10.29
C GLN A 211 5.44 19.01 10.48
N GLN A 212 5.78 19.50 11.63
CA GLN A 212 7.14 19.52 12.12
C GLN A 212 7.60 18.06 12.12
N GLN A 213 8.17 17.65 10.99
CA GLN A 213 8.67 16.29 10.84
C GLN A 213 9.73 16.11 11.92
N MET A 214 9.49 15.17 12.84
CA MET A 214 10.48 14.81 13.85
C MET A 214 11.82 14.60 13.13
N PRO A 215 12.91 15.15 13.68
CA PRO A 215 14.24 14.93 13.12
C PRO A 215 14.43 13.42 12.92
N GLY A 216 14.70 12.99 11.70
CA GLY A 216 14.83 11.57 11.37
C GLY A 216 13.64 10.94 10.64
N MET A 217 12.41 11.46 10.73
CA MET A 217 11.26 10.88 10.00
C MET A 217 11.47 10.98 8.48
N LYS A 218 12.02 12.09 7.98
CA LYS A 218 12.41 12.22 6.55
C LYS A 218 13.42 11.15 6.16
N LEU A 219 14.45 10.98 6.97
CA LEU A 219 15.49 10.00 6.73
C LEU A 219 14.91 8.57 6.69
N MET A 220 14.06 8.23 7.66
CA MET A 220 13.37 6.94 7.71
C MET A 220 12.52 6.69 6.46
N MET A 221 11.79 7.71 5.98
CA MET A 221 10.96 7.60 4.76
C MET A 221 11.77 7.35 3.49
N TYR A 222 13.03 7.83 3.42
CA TYR A 222 13.92 7.55 2.29
C TYR A 222 14.70 6.24 2.46
N ILE A 223 15.09 5.88 3.67
CA ILE A 223 15.82 4.63 3.94
C ILE A 223 14.92 3.42 3.70
N MET A 224 13.65 3.48 4.11
CA MET A 224 12.72 2.33 4.02
C MET A 224 12.58 1.77 2.59
N PRO A 225 12.34 2.58 1.53
CA PRO A 225 12.31 2.07 0.16
C PRO A 225 13.64 1.49 -0.32
N VAL A 226 14.76 2.04 0.13
CA VAL A 226 16.10 1.51 -0.19
C VAL A 226 16.32 0.16 0.49
N MET A 227 15.87 0.01 1.73
CA MET A 227 15.93 -1.29 2.44
C MET A 227 15.13 -2.38 1.73
N PHE A 228 14.09 -2.03 0.99
CA PHE A 228 13.32 -3.02 0.22
C PHE A 228 14.15 -3.72 -0.85
N ILE A 229 15.18 -3.08 -1.43
CA ILE A 229 16.11 -3.76 -2.35
C ILE A 229 16.76 -4.95 -1.64
N PHE A 230 17.26 -4.75 -0.43
CA PHE A 230 17.93 -5.79 0.33
C PHE A 230 17.00 -6.91 0.80
N ILE A 231 15.77 -6.56 1.16
CA ILE A 231 14.77 -7.51 1.66
C ILE A 231 14.19 -8.34 0.51
N PHE A 232 13.79 -7.67 -0.60
CA PHE A 232 13.02 -8.31 -1.66
C PHE A 232 13.86 -8.87 -2.80
N ASN A 233 15.18 -8.63 -2.81
CA ASN A 233 16.07 -9.12 -3.88
C ASN A 233 16.05 -10.65 -4.03
N GLY A 234 15.94 -11.40 -2.94
CA GLY A 234 15.82 -12.86 -2.94
C GLY A 234 14.39 -13.40 -2.97
N TYR A 235 13.38 -12.54 -3.11
CA TYR A 235 11.99 -12.96 -3.19
C TYR A 235 11.54 -13.25 -4.63
N SER A 236 10.38 -13.92 -4.75
CA SER A 236 9.84 -14.31 -6.05
C SER A 236 9.67 -13.11 -6.99
N SER A 237 10.04 -13.32 -8.25
CA SER A 237 9.88 -12.32 -9.31
C SER A 237 8.42 -11.95 -9.54
N GLY A 238 7.48 -12.90 -9.36
CA GLY A 238 6.04 -12.65 -9.41
C GLY A 238 5.56 -11.67 -8.34
N LEU A 239 6.09 -11.76 -7.11
CA LEU A 239 5.78 -10.83 -6.03
C LEU A 239 6.34 -9.43 -6.32
N ASN A 240 7.60 -9.35 -6.72
CA ASN A 240 8.25 -8.09 -7.09
C ASN A 240 7.56 -7.43 -8.29
N TYR A 241 7.16 -8.21 -9.30
CA TYR A 241 6.39 -7.76 -10.45
C TYR A 241 5.03 -7.17 -10.02
N TYR A 242 4.28 -7.88 -9.16
CA TYR A 242 3.03 -7.38 -8.63
C TYR A 242 3.21 -6.02 -7.94
N TYR A 243 4.20 -5.89 -7.05
CA TYR A 243 4.44 -4.64 -6.34
C TYR A 243 4.91 -3.52 -7.25
N PHE A 244 5.72 -3.83 -8.27
CA PHE A 244 6.13 -2.87 -9.29
C PHE A 244 4.91 -2.30 -10.04
N ILE A 245 4.06 -3.15 -10.59
CA ILE A 245 2.84 -2.72 -11.32
C ILE A 245 1.88 -1.99 -10.38
N SER A 246 1.68 -2.50 -9.17
CA SER A 246 0.85 -1.85 -8.16
C SER A 246 1.33 -0.44 -7.82
N GLY A 247 2.64 -0.24 -7.74
CA GLY A 247 3.27 1.07 -7.53
C GLY A 247 3.07 2.00 -8.71
N LEU A 248 3.27 1.52 -9.95
CA LEU A 248 3.03 2.31 -11.18
C LEU A 248 1.58 2.79 -11.28
N ILE A 249 0.61 1.88 -11.07
CA ILE A 249 -0.81 2.23 -11.07
C ILE A 249 -1.11 3.24 -9.95
N GLY A 250 -0.48 3.09 -8.79
CA GLY A 250 -0.59 4.04 -7.68
C GLY A 250 -0.12 5.44 -8.06
N ILE A 251 1.06 5.58 -8.66
CA ILE A 251 1.59 6.86 -9.12
C ILE A 251 0.68 7.47 -10.19
N LEU A 252 0.26 6.68 -11.18
CA LEU A 252 -0.63 7.13 -12.24
C LEU A 252 -1.96 7.66 -11.66
N THR A 253 -2.56 6.92 -10.75
CA THR A 253 -3.78 7.33 -10.04
C THR A 253 -3.59 8.65 -9.31
N MET A 254 -2.50 8.82 -8.59
CA MET A 254 -2.20 10.07 -7.88
C MET A 254 -2.00 11.25 -8.82
N VAL A 255 -1.31 11.04 -9.95
CA VAL A 255 -1.11 12.07 -10.97
C VAL A 255 -2.44 12.51 -11.61
N ILE A 256 -3.29 11.55 -11.95
CA ILE A 256 -4.63 11.81 -12.50
C ILE A 256 -5.47 12.60 -11.49
N LEU A 257 -5.57 12.13 -10.25
CA LEU A 257 -6.33 12.79 -9.19
C LEU A 257 -5.85 14.23 -8.95
N ARG A 258 -4.53 14.44 -9.00
CA ARG A 258 -3.96 15.79 -8.85
C ARG A 258 -4.34 16.73 -9.99
N LYS A 259 -4.32 16.24 -11.24
CA LYS A 259 -4.70 17.04 -12.39
C LYS A 259 -6.20 17.37 -12.43
N THR A 260 -7.03 16.46 -11.92
CA THR A 260 -8.49 16.61 -11.93
C THR A 260 -9.03 17.39 -10.74
N THR A 261 -8.23 17.58 -9.68
CA THR A 261 -8.65 18.29 -8.47
C THR A 261 -8.38 19.78 -8.58
N ASP A 262 -9.43 20.59 -8.58
CA ASP A 262 -9.35 22.06 -8.53
C ASP A 262 -9.12 22.51 -7.08
N GLU A 263 -7.89 22.94 -6.78
CA GLU A 263 -7.48 23.38 -5.44
C GLU A 263 -8.20 24.67 -5.02
N LYS A 264 -8.53 25.59 -5.96
CA LYS A 264 -9.24 26.83 -5.67
C LYS A 264 -10.67 26.55 -5.23
N LYS A 265 -11.36 25.68 -5.97
CA LYS A 265 -12.72 25.24 -5.64
C LYS A 265 -12.76 24.48 -4.29
N LEU A 266 -11.74 23.67 -4.02
CA LEU A 266 -11.62 22.94 -2.77
C LEU A 266 -11.42 23.88 -1.58
N LEU A 267 -10.59 24.93 -1.72
CA LEU A 267 -10.38 25.94 -0.68
C LEU A 267 -11.67 26.71 -0.40
N ALA A 268 -12.35 27.20 -1.43
CA ALA A 268 -13.62 27.92 -1.29
C ALA A 268 -14.70 27.09 -0.58
N MET A 269 -14.75 25.78 -0.88
CA MET A 269 -15.64 24.84 -0.17
C MET A 269 -15.31 24.72 1.32
N LEU A 270 -14.03 24.69 1.68
CA LEU A 270 -13.58 24.61 3.07
C LEU A 270 -13.88 25.92 3.83
N GLU A 271 -13.72 27.09 3.20
CA GLU A 271 -14.06 28.37 3.77
C GLU A 271 -15.57 28.50 4.03
N ALA A 272 -16.41 28.16 3.07
CA ALA A 272 -17.85 28.13 3.24
C ALA A 272 -18.29 27.17 4.36
N ARG A 273 -17.62 26.03 4.52
CA ARG A 273 -17.89 25.09 5.62
C ARG A 273 -17.51 25.65 6.97
N LYS A 274 -16.39 26.38 7.06
CA LYS A 274 -15.95 27.08 8.27
C LYS A 274 -16.99 28.11 8.73
N GLU A 275 -17.49 28.94 7.81
CA GLU A 275 -18.51 29.96 8.09
C GLU A 275 -19.80 29.33 8.62
N LYS A 276 -20.31 28.30 7.95
CA LYS A 276 -21.51 27.56 8.41
C LYS A 276 -21.32 26.98 9.82
N LYS A 277 -20.14 26.47 10.14
CA LYS A 277 -19.84 25.92 11.47
C LYS A 277 -19.79 27.04 12.53
N SER A 278 -19.23 28.18 12.19
CA SER A 278 -19.18 29.36 13.07
C SER A 278 -20.60 29.91 13.36
N GLN A 279 -21.44 30.04 12.33
CA GLN A 279 -22.84 30.48 12.48
C GLN A 279 -23.66 29.51 13.35
N LYS A 280 -23.48 28.20 13.17
CA LYS A 280 -24.17 27.20 13.99
C LYS A 280 -23.77 27.26 15.46
N LEU A 281 -22.49 27.52 15.75
CA LEU A 281 -22.01 27.69 17.13
C LEU A 281 -22.54 28.98 17.77
N SER A 282 -22.61 30.08 17.03
CA SER A 282 -23.18 31.33 17.55
C SER A 282 -24.69 31.21 17.83
N LEU A 283 -25.45 30.49 17.04
CA LEU A 283 -26.86 30.23 17.27
C LEU A 283 -27.12 29.38 18.51
N ILE A 284 -26.25 28.41 18.81
CA ILE A 284 -26.37 27.58 20.03
C ILE A 284 -26.09 28.43 21.28
N HIS A 285 -25.10 29.32 21.25
CA HIS A 285 -24.78 30.23 22.37
C HIS A 285 -25.83 31.34 22.60
N ILE A 286 -26.73 31.61 21.64
CA ILE A 286 -27.82 32.59 21.80
C ILE A 286 -29.07 31.92 22.39
N SER A 287 -29.14 30.58 22.33
CA SER A 287 -30.31 29.79 22.82
C SER A 287 -30.13 29.26 24.27
N GLU A 288 -28.96 29.47 24.88
CA GLU A 288 -28.69 29.28 26.32
C GLU A 288 -28.81 30.63 27.08
#